data_dea946c4e138157392ec2469fbca7f1a
#
_entry.id   dea946c4e138157392ec2469fbca7f1a
#
_cell.length_a   1.000
_cell.length_b   1.000
_cell.length_c   1.000
_cell.angle_alpha   90.00
_cell.angle_beta   90.00
_cell.angle_gamma   90.00
#
_symmetry.space_group_name_H-M   'P 1'
#
loop_
_entity.id
_entity.type
_entity.pdbx_description
1 polymer ?
#
loop_
_entity_poly.entity_id
_entity_poly.type
_entity_poly.pdbx_seq_one_letter_code
_entity_poly.pdbx_strand_id
1 'polypeptide(L)'
;MQWTVRNAEPGDRATMLTIAAEGGSPDADAEHLGFLSAAGRLLVADGPGGVAGFVGVLEVDGASMVTDLFVASAHRGRGIGGALLRSSLPDGVAAFTFASADPAALAAYRRVGMEVRWPLLTMRGTAEGGSLLTPRPWSGGNSAVARHLATSGAVSTGYALVTQRGEMAHLHRVEAPVEVAVGALAEVCSWLPAGTTIELSVPADSVLLAWLVLHGFRIVDVDIHCATPGFVLDPRLAAVHRGLG
;
A
#
# COMPACT_ATOMS: atom_id res chain seq x y z
N MET A 1 -22.66 11.62 -20.47
CA MET A 1 -21.99 10.35 -20.83
C MET A 1 -22.20 9.40 -19.66
N GLN A 2 -22.70 8.22 -19.90
CA GLN A 2 -22.99 7.24 -18.86
C GLN A 2 -21.80 6.27 -18.79
N TRP A 3 -21.16 6.18 -17.62
CA TRP A 3 -20.12 5.23 -17.31
C TRP A 3 -20.75 4.03 -16.62
N THR A 4 -20.34 2.82 -17.00
CA THR A 4 -20.71 1.57 -16.32
C THR A 4 -19.52 1.06 -15.54
N VAL A 5 -19.72 0.73 -14.26
CA VAL A 5 -18.68 0.09 -13.45
C VAL A 5 -18.87 -1.42 -13.57
N ARG A 6 -17.80 -2.12 -13.97
CA ARG A 6 -17.76 -3.59 -14.13
C ARG A 6 -16.47 -4.18 -13.59
N ASN A 7 -16.42 -5.48 -13.42
CA ASN A 7 -15.17 -6.17 -13.15
C ASN A 7 -14.18 -5.96 -14.30
N ALA A 8 -12.92 -5.80 -13.95
CA ALA A 8 -11.84 -5.73 -14.94
C ALA A 8 -11.65 -7.07 -15.62
N GLU A 9 -11.38 -7.04 -16.92
CA GLU A 9 -11.07 -8.19 -17.75
C GLU A 9 -9.58 -8.19 -18.14
N PRO A 10 -8.99 -9.34 -18.50
CA PRO A 10 -7.58 -9.38 -18.92
C PRO A 10 -7.23 -8.40 -20.04
N GLY A 11 -8.18 -8.09 -20.94
CA GLY A 11 -8.01 -7.13 -22.01
C GLY A 11 -7.88 -5.66 -21.57
N ASP A 12 -8.33 -5.33 -20.34
CA ASP A 12 -8.28 -3.97 -19.82
C ASP A 12 -6.88 -3.59 -19.30
N ARG A 13 -6.02 -4.57 -19.03
CA ARG A 13 -4.73 -4.39 -18.33
C ARG A 13 -3.84 -3.33 -18.96
N ALA A 14 -3.68 -3.36 -20.27
CA ALA A 14 -2.82 -2.39 -20.98
C ALA A 14 -3.31 -0.95 -20.77
N THR A 15 -4.62 -0.73 -20.86
CA THR A 15 -5.24 0.59 -20.62
C THR A 15 -5.10 1.00 -19.16
N MET A 16 -5.30 0.08 -18.21
CA MET A 16 -5.14 0.36 -16.78
C MET A 16 -3.72 0.78 -16.44
N LEU A 17 -2.69 0.10 -16.97
CA LEU A 17 -1.29 0.48 -16.78
C LEU A 17 -0.99 1.87 -17.37
N THR A 18 -1.54 2.20 -18.53
CA THR A 18 -1.42 3.54 -19.11
C THR A 18 -2.04 4.60 -18.18
N ILE A 19 -3.24 4.32 -17.66
CA ILE A 19 -3.95 5.24 -16.74
C ILE A 19 -3.18 5.40 -15.42
N ALA A 20 -2.59 4.32 -14.88
CA ALA A 20 -1.78 4.37 -13.68
C ALA A 20 -0.52 5.23 -13.89
N ALA A 21 0.17 5.05 -15.02
CA ALA A 21 1.34 5.86 -15.37
C ALA A 21 0.99 7.36 -15.50
N GLU A 22 -0.14 7.70 -16.14
CA GLU A 22 -0.66 9.07 -16.18
C GLU A 22 -1.00 9.62 -14.78
N GLY A 23 -1.36 8.73 -13.86
CA GLY A 23 -1.71 9.04 -12.47
C GLY A 23 -0.52 9.17 -11.52
N GLY A 24 0.70 9.00 -12.01
CA GLY A 24 1.92 9.12 -11.20
C GLY A 24 2.46 7.79 -10.66
N SER A 25 1.96 6.64 -11.16
CA SER A 25 2.46 5.29 -10.83
C SER A 25 3.06 4.62 -12.06
N PRO A 26 4.21 5.09 -12.56
CA PRO A 26 4.83 4.53 -13.76
C PRO A 26 5.33 3.10 -13.58
N ASP A 27 5.57 2.69 -12.32
CA ASP A 27 6.06 1.36 -11.94
C ASP A 27 4.92 0.35 -11.69
N ALA A 28 3.65 0.75 -11.92
CA ALA A 28 2.52 -0.17 -11.88
C ALA A 28 2.74 -1.29 -12.91
N ASP A 29 2.57 -2.54 -12.49
CA ASP A 29 2.83 -3.70 -13.33
C ASP A 29 1.62 -4.63 -13.47
N ALA A 30 1.69 -5.50 -14.49
CA ALA A 30 0.62 -6.45 -14.78
C ALA A 30 0.49 -7.55 -13.71
N GLU A 31 1.56 -7.84 -12.96
CA GLU A 31 1.57 -8.83 -11.87
C GLU A 31 0.74 -8.30 -10.70
N HIS A 32 0.94 -7.04 -10.32
CA HIS A 32 0.14 -6.37 -9.29
C HIS A 32 -1.36 -6.37 -9.66
N LEU A 33 -1.72 -5.95 -10.88
CA LEU A 33 -3.12 -5.98 -11.34
C LEU A 33 -3.69 -7.41 -11.36
N GLY A 34 -2.87 -8.40 -11.73
CA GLY A 34 -3.23 -9.81 -11.68
C GLY A 34 -3.52 -10.29 -10.27
N PHE A 35 -2.68 -9.90 -9.31
CA PHE A 35 -2.88 -10.19 -7.89
C PHE A 35 -4.16 -9.56 -7.36
N LEU A 36 -4.42 -8.29 -7.62
CA LEU A 36 -5.66 -7.62 -7.21
C LEU A 36 -6.91 -8.30 -7.78
N SER A 37 -6.86 -8.72 -9.05
CA SER A 37 -7.95 -9.45 -9.68
C SER A 37 -8.22 -10.81 -9.04
N ALA A 38 -7.20 -11.48 -8.53
CA ALA A 38 -7.29 -12.82 -7.94
C ALA A 38 -7.60 -12.80 -6.44
N ALA A 39 -7.07 -11.83 -5.70
CA ALA A 39 -7.12 -11.78 -4.23
C ALA A 39 -8.14 -10.77 -3.69
N GLY A 40 -8.63 -9.86 -4.53
CA GLY A 40 -9.51 -8.78 -4.12
C GLY A 40 -10.60 -8.46 -5.13
N ARG A 41 -10.86 -7.17 -5.31
CA ARG A 41 -11.80 -6.63 -6.30
C ARG A 41 -11.05 -5.65 -7.20
N LEU A 42 -11.14 -5.84 -8.50
CA LEU A 42 -10.56 -4.96 -9.50
C LEU A 42 -11.67 -4.54 -10.46
N LEU A 43 -12.10 -3.28 -10.38
CA LEU A 43 -13.20 -2.74 -11.18
C LEU A 43 -12.70 -1.66 -12.12
N VAL A 44 -13.35 -1.56 -13.27
CA VAL A 44 -13.12 -0.49 -14.26
C VAL A 44 -14.39 0.35 -14.48
N ALA A 45 -14.21 1.62 -14.77
CA ALA A 45 -15.26 2.47 -15.31
C ALA A 45 -15.14 2.48 -16.83
N ASP A 46 -16.12 1.85 -17.50
CA ASP A 46 -16.17 1.67 -18.93
C ASP A 46 -17.22 2.57 -19.58
N GLY A 47 -16.93 3.11 -20.74
CA GLY A 47 -17.80 4.02 -21.46
C GLY A 47 -17.58 3.99 -22.97
N PRO A 48 -18.21 4.88 -23.76
CA PRO A 48 -18.15 4.86 -25.22
C PRO A 48 -16.73 4.94 -25.81
N GLY A 49 -15.78 5.44 -25.03
CA GLY A 49 -14.36 5.53 -25.41
C GLY A 49 -13.47 4.45 -24.79
N GLY A 50 -14.05 3.42 -24.16
CA GLY A 50 -13.34 2.37 -23.44
C GLY A 50 -13.14 2.71 -21.96
N VAL A 51 -12.15 2.04 -21.31
CA VAL A 51 -11.85 2.19 -19.88
C VAL A 51 -11.32 3.59 -19.59
N ALA A 52 -11.97 4.30 -18.67
CA ALA A 52 -11.63 5.66 -18.27
C ALA A 52 -11.03 5.75 -16.84
N GLY A 53 -11.04 4.67 -16.09
CA GLY A 53 -10.47 4.59 -14.76
C GLY A 53 -10.67 3.22 -14.15
N PHE A 54 -9.97 2.96 -13.04
CA PHE A 54 -10.10 1.70 -12.32
C PHE A 54 -9.88 1.89 -10.82
N VAL A 55 -10.31 0.89 -10.05
CA VAL A 55 -10.10 0.79 -8.60
C VAL A 55 -9.72 -0.63 -8.22
N GLY A 56 -8.70 -0.77 -7.39
CA GLY A 56 -8.32 -2.00 -6.71
C GLY A 56 -8.73 -1.94 -5.24
N VAL A 57 -9.27 -3.04 -4.71
CA VAL A 57 -9.63 -3.17 -3.29
C VAL A 57 -9.23 -4.55 -2.79
N LEU A 58 -8.55 -4.58 -1.65
CA LEU A 58 -8.21 -5.80 -0.91
C LEU A 58 -8.94 -5.81 0.44
N GLU A 59 -9.20 -7.00 0.97
CA GLU A 59 -9.61 -7.17 2.37
C GLU A 59 -8.34 -7.35 3.22
N VAL A 60 -8.12 -6.40 4.12
CA VAL A 60 -6.95 -6.36 5.00
C VAL A 60 -7.44 -6.16 6.44
N ASP A 61 -7.11 -7.10 7.31
CA ASP A 61 -7.42 -7.06 8.76
C ASP A 61 -8.93 -6.78 9.04
N GLY A 62 -9.82 -7.31 8.20
CA GLY A 62 -11.28 -7.16 8.34
C GLY A 62 -11.85 -5.84 7.83
N ALA A 63 -11.05 -5.06 7.11
CA ALA A 63 -11.48 -3.83 6.46
C ALA A 63 -11.18 -3.85 4.95
N SER A 64 -11.93 -3.08 4.17
CA SER A 64 -11.67 -2.90 2.74
C SER A 64 -10.60 -1.84 2.53
N MET A 65 -9.42 -2.23 2.06
CA MET A 65 -8.35 -1.32 1.68
C MET A 65 -8.46 -0.96 0.20
N VAL A 66 -8.63 0.32 -0.12
CA VAL A 66 -8.47 0.79 -1.51
C VAL A 66 -6.98 0.90 -1.80
N THR A 67 -6.49 0.04 -2.70
CA THR A 67 -5.08 -0.04 -3.08
C THR A 67 -4.74 0.91 -4.22
N ASP A 68 -5.66 1.00 -5.18
CA ASP A 68 -5.51 1.77 -6.42
C ASP A 68 -6.80 2.51 -6.72
N LEU A 69 -6.70 3.77 -7.11
CA LEU A 69 -7.80 4.55 -7.68
C LEU A 69 -7.25 5.52 -8.70
N PHE A 70 -7.41 5.18 -9.96
CA PHE A 70 -6.91 6.00 -11.06
C PHE A 70 -8.01 6.34 -12.05
N VAL A 71 -8.00 7.58 -12.52
CA VAL A 71 -8.89 8.07 -13.57
C VAL A 71 -8.03 8.75 -14.63
N ALA A 72 -8.21 8.34 -15.89
CA ALA A 72 -7.52 8.92 -17.03
C ALA A 72 -7.66 10.45 -17.04
N SER A 73 -6.58 11.16 -17.32
CA SER A 73 -6.48 12.61 -17.23
C SER A 73 -7.61 13.34 -18.00
N ALA A 74 -7.94 12.84 -19.19
CA ALA A 74 -9.02 13.37 -20.05
C ALA A 74 -10.44 13.21 -19.45
N HIS A 75 -10.59 12.38 -18.41
CA HIS A 75 -11.88 12.03 -17.83
C HIS A 75 -12.03 12.48 -16.35
N ARG A 76 -11.02 13.13 -15.77
CA ARG A 76 -11.06 13.66 -14.41
C ARG A 76 -12.16 14.73 -14.25
N GLY A 77 -12.61 14.91 -13.04
CA GLY A 77 -13.67 15.90 -12.72
C GLY A 77 -15.09 15.48 -13.12
N ARG A 78 -15.30 14.28 -13.69
CA ARG A 78 -16.60 13.79 -14.15
C ARG A 78 -17.29 12.80 -13.20
N GLY A 79 -16.80 12.67 -11.97
CA GLY A 79 -17.40 11.81 -10.94
C GLY A 79 -17.03 10.32 -11.03
N ILE A 80 -16.16 9.92 -11.97
CA ILE A 80 -15.76 8.52 -12.20
C ILE A 80 -15.13 7.90 -10.97
N GLY A 81 -14.16 8.56 -10.32
CA GLY A 81 -13.52 8.06 -9.10
C GLY A 81 -14.52 7.80 -7.98
N GLY A 82 -15.50 8.70 -7.79
CA GLY A 82 -16.56 8.49 -6.81
C GLY A 82 -17.51 7.34 -7.18
N ALA A 83 -17.78 7.10 -8.46
CA ALA A 83 -18.57 5.95 -8.91
C ALA A 83 -17.83 4.63 -8.64
N LEU A 84 -16.54 4.58 -8.99
CA LEU A 84 -15.66 3.43 -8.73
C LEU A 84 -15.62 3.09 -7.24
N LEU A 85 -15.38 4.09 -6.35
CA LEU A 85 -15.34 3.88 -4.90
C LEU A 85 -16.67 3.34 -4.36
N ARG A 86 -17.80 3.95 -4.73
CA ARG A 86 -19.13 3.47 -4.28
C ARG A 86 -19.46 2.07 -4.75
N SER A 87 -18.99 1.69 -5.94
CA SER A 87 -19.21 0.33 -6.46
C SER A 87 -18.27 -0.70 -5.87
N SER A 88 -17.12 -0.29 -5.34
CA SER A 88 -16.09 -1.20 -4.82
C SER A 88 -16.15 -1.39 -3.31
N LEU A 89 -16.74 -0.47 -2.56
CA LEU A 89 -16.80 -0.52 -1.10
C LEU A 89 -18.17 -1.03 -0.64
N PRO A 90 -18.24 -2.13 0.15
CA PRO A 90 -19.49 -2.61 0.70
C PRO A 90 -20.04 -1.65 1.76
N ASP A 91 -21.36 -1.53 1.81
CA ASP A 91 -22.03 -0.75 2.84
C ASP A 91 -21.75 -1.33 4.25
N GLY A 92 -21.44 -0.45 5.19
CA GLY A 92 -21.24 -0.82 6.60
C GLY A 92 -19.92 -1.55 6.91
N VAL A 93 -19.07 -1.78 5.93
CA VAL A 93 -17.73 -2.32 6.14
C VAL A 93 -16.73 -1.18 6.34
N ALA A 94 -15.86 -1.33 7.33
CA ALA A 94 -14.76 -0.38 7.53
C ALA A 94 -13.88 -0.33 6.28
N ALA A 95 -13.45 0.85 5.90
CA ALA A 95 -12.59 1.02 4.74
C ALA A 95 -11.48 2.04 5.00
N PHE A 96 -10.32 1.83 4.37
CA PHE A 96 -9.19 2.73 4.47
C PHE A 96 -8.35 2.76 3.19
N THR A 97 -7.46 3.72 3.11
CA THR A 97 -6.46 3.86 2.03
C THR A 97 -5.28 4.72 2.49
N PHE A 98 -4.17 4.61 1.76
CA PHE A 98 -3.08 5.57 1.79
C PHE A 98 -3.12 6.34 0.47
N ALA A 99 -3.72 7.51 0.50
CA ALA A 99 -3.99 8.33 -0.67
C ALA A 99 -2.83 9.29 -0.93
N SER A 100 -2.57 9.61 -2.19
CA SER A 100 -1.72 10.75 -2.50
C SER A 100 -2.24 12.03 -1.84
N ALA A 101 -1.36 12.98 -1.55
CA ALA A 101 -1.75 14.27 -0.97
C ALA A 101 -2.50 15.20 -1.95
N ASP A 102 -2.86 14.72 -3.15
CA ASP A 102 -3.66 15.48 -4.12
C ASP A 102 -5.04 15.82 -3.53
N PRO A 103 -5.42 17.10 -3.46
CA PRO A 103 -6.72 17.52 -2.95
C PRO A 103 -7.92 16.88 -3.65
N ALA A 104 -7.81 16.55 -4.94
CA ALA A 104 -8.89 15.90 -5.68
C ALA A 104 -9.07 14.43 -5.25
N ALA A 105 -7.96 13.71 -4.98
CA ALA A 105 -7.99 12.36 -4.43
C ALA A 105 -8.61 12.37 -3.03
N LEU A 106 -8.12 13.22 -2.13
CA LEU A 106 -8.66 13.35 -0.77
C LEU A 106 -10.14 13.72 -0.77
N ALA A 107 -10.59 14.60 -1.68
CA ALA A 107 -11.99 14.93 -1.83
C ALA A 107 -12.85 13.74 -2.31
N ALA A 108 -12.29 12.84 -3.13
CA ALA A 108 -13.00 11.63 -3.57
C ALA A 108 -13.25 10.68 -2.40
N TYR A 109 -12.25 10.43 -1.56
CA TYR A 109 -12.38 9.58 -0.36
C TYR A 109 -13.33 10.16 0.68
N ARG A 110 -13.28 11.48 0.91
CA ARG A 110 -14.25 12.15 1.81
C ARG A 110 -15.70 12.01 1.36
N ARG A 111 -15.98 11.99 0.04
CA ARG A 111 -17.34 11.79 -0.49
C ARG A 111 -17.92 10.39 -0.26
N VAL A 112 -17.07 9.41 0.04
CA VAL A 112 -17.50 8.06 0.43
C VAL A 112 -17.37 7.80 1.93
N GLY A 113 -17.26 8.88 2.73
CA GLY A 113 -17.30 8.80 4.19
C GLY A 113 -15.96 8.54 4.87
N MET A 114 -14.83 8.54 4.14
CA MET A 114 -13.51 8.48 4.78
C MET A 114 -13.10 9.84 5.32
N GLU A 115 -12.43 9.83 6.47
CA GLU A 115 -11.82 11.00 7.08
C GLU A 115 -10.32 10.98 6.84
N VAL A 116 -9.75 12.15 6.61
CA VAL A 116 -8.31 12.36 6.58
C VAL A 116 -7.77 12.21 8.01
N ARG A 117 -6.77 11.36 8.20
CA ARG A 117 -6.22 11.02 9.52
C ARG A 117 -4.83 11.62 9.72
N TRP A 118 -3.81 10.95 9.22
CA TRP A 118 -2.41 11.30 9.43
C TRP A 118 -1.57 10.96 8.19
N PRO A 119 -0.38 11.58 8.05
CA PRO A 119 0.54 11.26 6.96
C PRO A 119 1.23 9.91 7.15
N LEU A 120 1.35 9.15 6.06
CA LEU A 120 2.23 8.01 5.94
C LEU A 120 3.51 8.46 5.24
N LEU A 121 4.66 8.26 5.86
CA LEU A 121 5.96 8.70 5.36
C LEU A 121 6.68 7.52 4.71
N THR A 122 6.96 7.59 3.42
CA THR A 122 7.88 6.65 2.78
C THR A 122 9.31 7.12 3.02
N MET A 123 10.07 6.27 3.70
CA MET A 123 11.44 6.53 4.12
C MET A 123 12.41 5.69 3.30
N ARG A 124 13.54 6.25 2.92
CA ARG A 124 14.61 5.53 2.22
C ARG A 124 15.95 5.75 2.92
N GLY A 125 16.67 4.67 3.14
CA GLY A 125 18.00 4.66 3.76
C GLY A 125 18.85 3.52 3.23
N THR A 126 19.95 3.22 3.92
CA THR A 126 20.89 2.18 3.51
C THR A 126 21.13 1.23 4.67
N ALA A 127 21.13 -0.07 4.40
CA ALA A 127 21.48 -1.08 5.39
C ALA A 127 22.96 -0.93 5.78
N GLU A 128 23.23 -0.90 7.07
CA GLU A 128 24.60 -0.90 7.58
C GLU A 128 25.23 -2.29 7.49
N GLY A 129 24.39 -3.33 7.34
CA GLY A 129 24.79 -4.72 7.38
C GLY A 129 25.14 -5.13 8.80
N GLY A 130 25.45 -6.41 8.98
CA GLY A 130 26.06 -6.79 10.24
C GLY A 130 25.57 -8.06 10.90
N SER A 131 24.50 -8.67 10.46
CA SER A 131 24.08 -9.95 11.03
C SER A 131 24.16 -11.07 10.00
N LEU A 132 24.78 -12.18 10.40
CA LEU A 132 24.69 -13.46 9.69
C LEU A 132 23.37 -14.20 10.04
N LEU A 133 22.42 -13.51 10.69
CA LEU A 133 21.13 -14.11 11.04
C LEU A 133 20.28 -14.23 9.78
N THR A 134 20.05 -15.46 9.40
CA THR A 134 19.06 -15.75 8.34
C THR A 134 17.66 -15.58 8.90
N PRO A 135 16.76 -14.86 8.20
CA PRO A 135 15.37 -14.76 8.62
C PRO A 135 14.77 -16.15 8.85
N ARG A 136 14.13 -16.36 9.98
CA ARG A 136 13.38 -17.60 10.20
C ARG A 136 12.11 -17.54 9.38
N PRO A 137 11.78 -18.61 8.60
CA PRO A 137 10.50 -18.66 7.90
C PRO A 137 9.34 -18.44 8.87
N TRP A 138 8.42 -17.57 8.51
CA TRP A 138 7.22 -17.32 9.27
C TRP A 138 6.00 -17.86 8.52
N SER A 139 5.15 -18.64 9.19
CA SER A 139 4.01 -19.34 8.59
C SER A 139 2.65 -18.84 9.08
N GLY A 140 2.62 -17.78 9.87
CA GLY A 140 1.39 -17.18 10.40
C GLY A 140 0.96 -15.92 9.63
N GLY A 141 -0.29 -15.48 9.79
CA GLY A 141 -0.83 -14.21 9.33
C GLY A 141 -1.43 -14.16 7.94
N ASN A 142 -1.69 -12.98 7.44
CA ASN A 142 -2.43 -12.72 6.22
C ASN A 142 -1.70 -13.28 4.99
N SER A 143 -2.01 -14.50 4.66
CA SER A 143 -1.28 -15.36 3.76
C SER A 143 -1.33 -14.94 2.29
N ALA A 144 -2.27 -14.07 1.89
CA ALA A 144 -2.41 -13.65 0.49
C ALA A 144 -1.34 -12.62 0.12
N VAL A 145 -1.18 -11.58 0.96
CA VAL A 145 -0.16 -10.53 0.76
C VAL A 145 1.25 -11.12 0.91
N ALA A 146 1.48 -11.95 1.94
CA ALA A 146 2.77 -12.61 2.15
C ALA A 146 3.18 -13.53 1.00
N ARG A 147 2.22 -14.25 0.39
CA ARG A 147 2.49 -15.10 -0.79
C ARG A 147 2.82 -14.29 -2.03
N HIS A 148 2.18 -13.14 -2.20
CA HIS A 148 2.48 -12.26 -3.33
C HIS A 148 3.86 -11.61 -3.20
N LEU A 149 4.25 -11.21 -2.00
CA LEU A 149 5.50 -10.48 -1.74
C LEU A 149 6.73 -11.37 -1.46
N ALA A 150 6.57 -12.69 -1.43
CA ALA A 150 7.59 -13.75 -1.52
C ALA A 150 8.68 -13.85 -0.43
N THR A 151 8.86 -12.93 0.50
CA THR A 151 9.83 -13.13 1.58
C THR A 151 9.27 -12.64 2.91
N SER A 152 8.98 -13.59 3.80
CA SER A 152 8.58 -13.30 5.18
C SER A 152 9.63 -13.84 6.13
N GLY A 153 9.88 -13.12 7.22
CA GLY A 153 10.78 -13.56 8.26
C GLY A 153 10.20 -13.28 9.65
N ALA A 154 10.47 -14.19 10.59
CA ALA A 154 10.18 -13.93 12.00
C ALA A 154 11.29 -13.06 12.57
N VAL A 155 10.91 -11.97 13.23
CA VAL A 155 11.76 -11.22 14.16
C VAL A 155 11.58 -11.76 15.57
N SER A 156 12.43 -11.36 16.51
CA SER A 156 12.40 -11.87 17.90
C SER A 156 11.03 -11.69 18.57
N THR A 157 10.25 -10.71 18.14
CA THR A 157 9.01 -10.28 18.81
C THR A 157 7.82 -10.09 17.86
N GLY A 158 7.93 -10.55 16.62
CA GLY A 158 6.88 -10.37 15.63
C GLY A 158 7.25 -10.96 14.26
N TYR A 159 6.89 -10.27 13.19
CA TYR A 159 7.30 -10.67 11.84
C TYR A 159 7.51 -9.46 10.92
N ALA A 160 8.19 -9.71 9.81
CA ALA A 160 8.37 -8.74 8.74
C ALA A 160 8.14 -9.36 7.37
N LEU A 161 7.64 -8.55 6.44
CA LEU A 161 7.56 -8.87 5.02
C LEU A 161 8.57 -8.02 4.26
N VAL A 162 9.52 -8.66 3.62
CA VAL A 162 10.61 -8.00 2.91
C VAL A 162 10.73 -8.61 1.52
N THR A 163 10.85 -7.79 0.49
CA THR A 163 11.31 -8.22 -0.83
C THR A 163 12.61 -7.52 -1.16
N GLN A 164 13.56 -8.27 -1.72
CA GLN A 164 14.80 -7.71 -2.22
C GLN A 164 14.93 -7.98 -3.72
N ARG A 165 15.19 -6.92 -4.49
CA ARG A 165 15.48 -7.00 -5.93
C ARG A 165 16.78 -6.24 -6.20
N GLY A 166 17.85 -6.97 -6.45
CA GLY A 166 19.18 -6.39 -6.60
C GLY A 166 19.62 -5.67 -5.32
N GLU A 167 19.96 -4.39 -5.44
CA GLU A 167 20.43 -3.55 -4.34
C GLU A 167 19.29 -2.83 -3.58
N MET A 168 18.03 -3.06 -3.96
CA MET A 168 16.85 -2.46 -3.33
C MET A 168 16.09 -3.50 -2.52
N ALA A 169 15.79 -3.18 -1.27
CA ALA A 169 14.90 -3.94 -0.40
C ALA A 169 13.69 -3.09 0.00
N HIS A 170 12.49 -3.64 -0.14
CA HIS A 170 11.27 -3.04 0.34
C HIS A 170 10.78 -3.78 1.60
N LEU A 171 10.70 -3.06 2.70
CA LEU A 171 10.08 -3.54 3.94
C LEU A 171 8.58 -3.22 3.87
N HIS A 172 7.80 -4.19 3.44
CA HIS A 172 6.37 -4.00 3.21
C HIS A 172 5.56 -3.96 4.50
N ARG A 173 5.98 -4.72 5.49
CA ARG A 173 5.28 -4.78 6.79
C ARG A 173 6.28 -5.15 7.87
N VAL A 174 6.23 -4.45 8.99
CA VAL A 174 6.88 -4.85 10.25
C VAL A 174 5.83 -4.81 11.33
N GLU A 175 5.53 -5.97 11.92
CA GLU A 175 4.56 -6.10 13.00
C GLU A 175 5.27 -6.53 14.27
N ALA A 176 5.24 -5.65 15.26
CA ALA A 176 5.82 -5.87 16.59
C ALA A 176 5.13 -4.99 17.63
N PRO A 177 5.09 -5.39 18.93
CA PRO A 177 4.67 -4.51 20.00
C PRO A 177 5.46 -3.19 19.97
N VAL A 178 4.81 -2.08 20.28
CA VAL A 178 5.37 -0.71 20.19
C VAL A 178 6.68 -0.58 20.95
N GLU A 179 6.78 -1.23 22.12
CA GLU A 179 7.93 -1.16 23.03
C GLU A 179 9.20 -1.79 22.44
N VAL A 180 9.05 -2.68 21.47
CA VAL A 180 10.16 -3.42 20.83
C VAL A 180 10.26 -3.18 19.33
N ALA A 181 9.41 -2.33 18.78
CA ALA A 181 9.33 -2.09 17.34
C ALA A 181 10.65 -1.60 16.72
N VAL A 182 11.38 -0.75 17.43
CA VAL A 182 12.73 -0.29 17.02
C VAL A 182 13.71 -1.46 16.93
N GLY A 183 13.71 -2.35 17.93
CA GLY A 183 14.56 -3.55 17.91
C GLY A 183 14.19 -4.50 16.77
N ALA A 184 12.88 -4.69 16.52
CA ALA A 184 12.39 -5.49 15.42
C ALA A 184 12.84 -4.93 14.05
N LEU A 185 12.72 -3.62 13.84
CA LEU A 185 13.20 -2.96 12.62
C LEU A 185 14.71 -3.11 12.45
N ALA A 186 15.49 -2.87 13.52
CA ALA A 186 16.95 -3.01 13.48
C ALA A 186 17.36 -4.46 13.13
N GLU A 187 16.65 -5.45 13.70
CA GLU A 187 16.85 -6.87 13.35
C GLU A 187 16.60 -7.12 11.85
N VAL A 188 15.48 -6.60 11.32
CA VAL A 188 15.15 -6.73 9.87
C VAL A 188 16.22 -6.08 9.00
N CYS A 189 16.65 -4.86 9.33
CA CYS A 189 17.70 -4.17 8.60
C CYS A 189 19.04 -4.95 8.62
N SER A 190 19.31 -5.69 9.69
CA SER A 190 20.52 -6.50 9.81
C SER A 190 20.54 -7.75 8.92
N TRP A 191 19.38 -8.21 8.42
CA TRP A 191 19.31 -9.32 7.46
C TRP A 191 19.83 -8.96 6.08
N LEU A 192 19.86 -7.67 5.77
CA LEU A 192 20.19 -7.16 4.45
C LEU A 192 21.69 -6.93 4.33
N PRO A 193 22.29 -7.21 3.16
CA PRO A 193 23.69 -6.90 2.91
C PRO A 193 24.00 -5.43 3.13
N ALA A 194 25.20 -5.13 3.64
CA ALA A 194 25.66 -3.74 3.74
C ALA A 194 25.57 -3.02 2.39
N GLY A 195 25.10 -1.78 2.39
CA GLY A 195 24.92 -1.00 1.17
C GLY A 195 23.57 -1.21 0.46
N THR A 196 22.75 -2.21 0.88
CA THR A 196 21.39 -2.37 0.33
C THR A 196 20.57 -1.13 0.64
N THR A 197 19.95 -0.56 -0.39
CA THR A 197 18.97 0.52 -0.22
C THR A 197 17.68 -0.05 0.36
N ILE A 198 17.19 0.52 1.44
CA ILE A 198 15.95 0.09 2.12
C ILE A 198 14.89 1.15 1.90
N GLU A 199 13.68 0.71 1.54
CA GLU A 199 12.50 1.54 1.51
C GLU A 199 11.40 0.92 2.38
N LEU A 200 10.73 1.77 3.19
CA LEU A 200 9.60 1.39 4.03
C LEU A 200 8.68 2.58 4.23
N SER A 201 7.41 2.31 4.58
CA SER A 201 6.46 3.38 4.91
C SER A 201 6.03 3.25 6.37
N VAL A 202 6.06 4.39 7.10
CA VAL A 202 5.71 4.45 8.52
C VAL A 202 4.74 5.60 8.79
N PRO A 203 3.81 5.45 9.75
CA PRO A 203 3.01 6.57 10.25
C PRO A 203 3.89 7.73 10.72
N ALA A 204 3.45 8.96 10.52
CA ALA A 204 4.23 10.15 10.92
C ALA A 204 4.43 10.27 12.43
N ASP A 205 3.58 9.63 13.23
CA ASP A 205 3.69 9.53 14.70
C ASP A 205 4.35 8.23 15.17
N SER A 206 4.92 7.43 14.24
CA SER A 206 5.58 6.17 14.55
C SER A 206 6.78 6.36 15.46
N VAL A 207 6.91 5.47 16.44
CA VAL A 207 8.11 5.38 17.32
C VAL A 207 9.38 5.08 16.52
N LEU A 208 9.26 4.56 15.30
CA LEU A 208 10.38 4.28 14.41
C LEU A 208 11.00 5.54 13.81
N LEU A 209 10.25 6.63 13.70
CA LEU A 209 10.68 7.80 12.91
C LEU A 209 12.00 8.39 13.41
N ALA A 210 12.14 8.55 14.73
CA ALA A 210 13.36 9.08 15.32
C ALA A 210 14.57 8.19 15.04
N TRP A 211 14.40 6.88 15.19
CA TRP A 211 15.45 5.89 14.89
C TRP A 211 15.85 5.94 13.41
N LEU A 212 14.87 5.94 12.50
CA LEU A 212 15.12 6.00 11.05
C LEU A 212 15.93 7.24 10.67
N VAL A 213 15.54 8.42 11.16
CA VAL A 213 16.26 9.68 10.87
C VAL A 213 17.69 9.63 11.43
N LEU A 214 17.90 9.12 12.63
CA LEU A 214 19.23 8.99 13.24
C LEU A 214 20.14 8.01 12.48
N HIS A 215 19.56 7.01 11.78
CA HIS A 215 20.30 6.06 10.93
C HIS A 215 20.31 6.47 9.43
N GLY A 216 20.13 7.75 9.16
CA GLY A 216 20.32 8.34 7.83
C GLY A 216 19.18 8.11 6.84
N PHE A 217 18.04 7.59 7.28
CA PHE A 217 16.85 7.49 6.43
C PHE A 217 16.27 8.90 6.17
N ARG A 218 15.75 9.08 4.96
CA ARG A 218 15.14 10.34 4.52
C ARG A 218 13.75 10.09 3.99
N ILE A 219 12.84 11.03 4.20
CA ILE A 219 11.50 11.01 3.60
C ILE A 219 11.66 11.22 2.09
N VAL A 220 11.09 10.32 1.30
CA VAL A 220 11.11 10.38 -0.16
C VAL A 220 9.72 10.53 -0.77
N ASP A 221 8.66 10.17 -0.02
CA ASP A 221 7.28 10.35 -0.44
C ASP A 221 6.36 10.49 0.78
N VAL A 222 5.16 11.05 0.57
CA VAL A 222 4.15 11.24 1.62
C VAL A 222 2.78 10.90 1.05
N ASP A 223 2.14 9.88 1.64
CA ASP A 223 0.74 9.58 1.44
C ASP A 223 -0.10 10.03 2.65
N ILE A 224 -1.40 10.06 2.50
CA ILE A 224 -2.34 10.42 3.56
C ILE A 224 -3.21 9.23 3.90
N HIS A 225 -3.15 8.78 5.14
CA HIS A 225 -4.09 7.78 5.63
C HIS A 225 -5.49 8.39 5.68
N CYS A 226 -6.42 7.77 4.96
CA CYS A 226 -7.83 8.07 4.98
C CYS A 226 -8.61 6.82 5.41
N ALA A 227 -9.58 6.95 6.31
CA ALA A 227 -10.34 5.81 6.80
C ALA A 227 -11.77 6.20 7.19
N THR A 228 -12.70 5.27 7.13
CA THR A 228 -14.06 5.43 7.67
C THR A 228 -14.02 5.63 9.18
N PRO A 229 -15.01 6.31 9.77
CA PRO A 229 -15.12 6.46 11.22
C PRO A 229 -15.05 5.12 11.94
N GLY A 230 -14.31 5.08 13.05
CA GLY A 230 -14.14 3.87 13.86
C GLY A 230 -13.08 2.87 13.37
N PHE A 231 -12.56 2.99 12.15
CA PHE A 231 -11.40 2.19 11.75
C PHE A 231 -10.14 2.69 12.45
N VAL A 232 -9.37 1.77 13.02
CA VAL A 232 -8.07 2.02 13.63
C VAL A 232 -7.08 1.00 13.05
N LEU A 233 -5.99 1.48 12.52
CA LEU A 233 -4.89 0.61 12.10
C LEU A 233 -4.30 -0.09 13.34
N ASP A 234 -3.95 -1.37 13.22
CA ASP A 234 -3.34 -2.11 14.33
C ASP A 234 -2.07 -1.38 14.81
N PRO A 235 -1.99 -0.98 16.10
CA PRO A 235 -0.84 -0.25 16.61
C PRO A 235 0.46 -1.07 16.61
N ARG A 236 0.39 -2.38 16.42
CA ARG A 236 1.57 -3.23 16.23
C ARG A 236 2.18 -3.11 14.82
N LEU A 237 1.49 -2.47 13.88
CA LEU A 237 2.00 -2.20 12.55
C LEU A 237 3.01 -1.05 12.60
N ALA A 238 4.26 -1.38 12.84
CA ALA A 238 5.35 -0.42 12.90
C ALA A 238 5.73 0.13 11.51
N ALA A 239 5.62 -0.71 10.47
CA ALA A 239 5.71 -0.31 9.07
C ALA A 239 4.60 -0.99 8.27
N VAL A 240 4.06 -0.31 7.24
CA VAL A 240 2.93 -0.78 6.42
C VAL A 240 3.24 -0.61 4.93
N HIS A 241 2.66 -1.46 4.09
CA HIS A 241 2.74 -1.29 2.65
C HIS A 241 1.62 -0.36 2.18
N ARG A 242 1.97 0.75 1.51
CA ARG A 242 0.99 1.76 1.07
C ARG A 242 -0.07 1.24 0.07
N GLY A 243 0.19 0.14 -0.62
CA GLY A 243 -0.74 -0.48 -1.56
C GLY A 243 -1.24 -1.87 -1.18
N LEU A 244 -0.77 -2.46 -0.06
CA LEU A 244 -1.14 -3.83 0.35
C LEU A 244 -1.47 -3.95 1.85
N GLY A 245 -1.35 -2.87 2.62
CA GLY A 245 -1.67 -2.81 4.06
C GLY A 245 -0.60 -3.38 4.98
#